data_16d1a9f46421b67afe02961d816b13b9
#
_entry.id   16d1a9f46421b67afe02961d816b13b9
#
_cell.length_a   1.000
_cell.length_b   1.000
_cell.length_c   1.000
_cell.angle_alpha   90.00
_cell.angle_beta   90.00
_cell.angle_gamma   90.00
#
_symmetry.space_group_name_H-M   'P 1'
#
loop_
_entity.id
_entity.type
_entity.pdbx_description
1 polymer ?
#
loop_
_entity_poly.entity_id
_entity_poly.type
_entity_poly.pdbx_seq_one_letter_code
_entity_poly.pdbx_strand_id
1 'polypeptide(L)'
;MNSKRGSSAVFLSVILAALMTITLALIYGVREETIRSRTDSIVNLAGDSILSEFDSYVQKEYGLFLIRGNDQELSGKLRKYILYTTGSMEDMDVQKVSASAGRFLLADTDLAREQILEHARFAQTQKLLSKAPSAGSAGDEKKTSERTLRDGAAIVSLPSADIPKRNLRELAESIADKKDGIDDVFQAGSEGWLMNQYILHYFNNKNAVADGEHFFQNEVEYILGGELSDRKNEKRVEIALKAMRFPLNLAHIYADPEKRNALLVMSEAITPGAAAAATQLALAATWAYAESDNDVELLWEGYKVPFTKDSGSWAIDLDGAIEGLSGKTVVPDVQKGYDYEQYLQMLLFFQDGGMQTARILDLIQINARYCYDGEFLISECGVGIDIDVIVNDRKYGYEKKF
;
A
#
# COMPACT_ATOMS: atom_id res chain seq x y z
N MET A 1 -13.27 -91.50 -21.51
CA MET A 1 -12.83 -90.62 -20.35
C MET A 1 -11.92 -89.46 -20.78
N ASN A 2 -12.19 -88.72 -21.87
CA ASN A 2 -11.29 -87.68 -22.33
C ASN A 2 -11.90 -86.25 -22.38
N SER A 3 -13.15 -86.06 -21.96
CA SER A 3 -13.79 -84.69 -22.01
C SER A 3 -13.50 -83.76 -20.79
N LYS A 4 -13.12 -84.37 -19.67
CA LYS A 4 -12.86 -83.58 -18.46
C LYS A 4 -11.49 -82.87 -18.45
N ARG A 5 -10.49 -83.35 -19.16
CA ARG A 5 -9.15 -82.75 -19.22
C ARG A 5 -9.09 -81.48 -20.08
N GLY A 6 -9.89 -81.39 -21.16
CA GLY A 6 -9.98 -80.19 -22.00
C GLY A 6 -10.68 -79.01 -21.31
N SER A 7 -11.74 -79.29 -20.51
CA SER A 7 -12.47 -78.27 -19.77
C SER A 7 -11.61 -77.58 -18.67
N SER A 8 -10.76 -78.33 -17.97
CA SER A 8 -9.85 -77.82 -16.97
C SER A 8 -8.74 -76.94 -17.56
N ALA A 9 -8.23 -77.30 -18.77
CA ALA A 9 -7.23 -76.50 -19.45
C ALA A 9 -7.78 -75.12 -19.93
N VAL A 10 -9.01 -75.13 -20.46
CA VAL A 10 -9.70 -73.92 -20.88
C VAL A 10 -9.99 -73.03 -19.67
N PHE A 11 -10.47 -73.57 -18.57
CA PHE A 11 -10.71 -72.85 -17.33
C PHE A 11 -9.43 -72.21 -16.77
N LEU A 12 -8.32 -72.98 -16.75
CA LEU A 12 -7.02 -72.44 -16.28
C LEU A 12 -6.49 -71.36 -17.20
N SER A 13 -6.65 -71.46 -18.53
CA SER A 13 -6.23 -70.43 -19.47
C SER A 13 -7.03 -69.15 -19.32
N VAL A 14 -8.33 -69.18 -19.00
CA VAL A 14 -9.17 -68.03 -18.75
C VAL A 14 -8.76 -67.31 -17.45
N ILE A 15 -8.51 -68.08 -16.38
CA ILE A 15 -8.00 -67.51 -15.09
C ILE A 15 -6.65 -66.89 -15.32
N LEU A 16 -5.72 -67.52 -16.02
CA LEU A 16 -4.39 -66.94 -16.29
C LEU A 16 -4.50 -65.66 -17.11
N ALA A 17 -5.35 -65.60 -18.13
CA ALA A 17 -5.60 -64.40 -18.92
C ALA A 17 -6.20 -63.31 -18.10
N ALA A 18 -7.16 -63.58 -17.20
CA ALA A 18 -7.73 -62.63 -16.27
C ALA A 18 -6.69 -62.08 -15.30
N LEU A 19 -5.85 -62.95 -14.71
CA LEU A 19 -4.75 -62.51 -13.81
C LEU A 19 -3.73 -61.65 -14.55
N MET A 20 -3.33 -62.01 -15.77
CA MET A 20 -2.44 -61.18 -16.60
C MET A 20 -3.04 -59.80 -16.89
N THR A 21 -4.34 -59.73 -17.22
CA THR A 21 -5.04 -58.48 -17.49
C THR A 21 -5.07 -57.58 -16.26
N ILE A 22 -5.38 -58.15 -15.09
CA ILE A 22 -5.36 -57.42 -13.82
C ILE A 22 -3.95 -56.89 -13.48
N THR A 23 -2.94 -57.75 -13.66
CA THR A 23 -1.53 -57.37 -13.38
C THR A 23 -1.07 -56.25 -14.30
N LEU A 24 -1.40 -56.31 -15.60
CA LEU A 24 -1.08 -55.27 -16.57
C LEU A 24 -1.81 -53.96 -16.24
N ALA A 25 -3.09 -54.01 -15.83
CA ALA A 25 -3.86 -52.85 -15.42
C ALA A 25 -3.26 -52.18 -14.15
N LEU A 26 -2.81 -53.01 -13.19
CA LEU A 26 -2.12 -52.49 -11.99
C LEU A 26 -0.78 -51.83 -12.34
N ILE A 27 0.04 -52.47 -13.18
CA ILE A 27 1.32 -51.91 -13.64
C ILE A 27 1.09 -50.57 -14.36
N TYR A 28 0.10 -50.53 -15.26
CA TYR A 28 -0.26 -49.33 -15.98
C TYR A 28 -0.72 -48.21 -15.01
N GLY A 29 -1.59 -48.52 -14.06
CA GLY A 29 -2.07 -47.59 -13.06
C GLY A 29 -0.94 -47.04 -12.19
N VAL A 30 -0.02 -47.89 -11.72
CA VAL A 30 1.15 -47.44 -10.92
C VAL A 30 2.07 -46.58 -11.76
N ARG A 31 2.31 -46.92 -13.04
CA ARG A 31 3.12 -46.11 -13.95
C ARG A 31 2.53 -44.70 -14.15
N GLU A 32 1.24 -44.61 -14.39
CA GLU A 32 0.50 -43.37 -14.57
C GLU A 32 0.60 -42.46 -13.32
N GLU A 33 0.36 -43.05 -12.15
CA GLU A 33 0.45 -42.28 -10.88
C GLU A 33 1.90 -41.82 -10.57
N THR A 34 2.88 -42.64 -10.94
CA THR A 34 4.30 -42.29 -10.84
C THR A 34 4.65 -41.09 -11.73
N ILE A 35 4.20 -41.12 -13.01
CA ILE A 35 4.41 -40.01 -13.95
C ILE A 35 3.75 -38.73 -13.41
N ARG A 36 2.51 -38.83 -12.93
CA ARG A 36 1.78 -37.71 -12.34
C ARG A 36 2.54 -37.11 -11.16
N SER A 37 2.92 -37.90 -10.18
CA SER A 37 3.65 -37.47 -8.97
C SER A 37 5.00 -36.85 -9.32
N ARG A 38 5.71 -37.38 -10.32
CA ARG A 38 6.96 -36.78 -10.80
C ARG A 38 6.72 -35.44 -11.49
N THR A 39 5.68 -35.34 -12.34
CA THR A 39 5.28 -34.11 -13.01
C THR A 39 4.95 -33.04 -11.97
N ASP A 40 4.13 -33.39 -10.97
CA ASP A 40 3.78 -32.47 -9.87
C ASP A 40 5.04 -31.96 -9.16
N SER A 41 5.97 -32.84 -8.83
CA SER A 41 7.22 -32.45 -8.12
C SER A 41 8.12 -31.55 -8.97
N ILE A 42 8.29 -31.88 -10.26
CA ILE A 42 9.18 -31.15 -11.18
C ILE A 42 8.60 -29.76 -11.49
N VAL A 43 7.30 -29.68 -11.77
CA VAL A 43 6.65 -28.40 -12.09
C VAL A 43 6.60 -27.50 -10.86
N ASN A 44 6.34 -28.07 -9.69
CA ASN A 44 6.40 -27.32 -8.43
C ASN A 44 7.81 -26.72 -8.18
N LEU A 45 8.85 -27.55 -8.34
CA LEU A 45 10.23 -27.08 -8.19
C LEU A 45 10.60 -26.02 -9.22
N ALA A 46 10.18 -26.19 -10.47
CA ALA A 46 10.44 -25.24 -11.54
C ALA A 46 9.69 -23.90 -11.31
N GLY A 47 8.46 -23.97 -10.81
CA GLY A 47 7.69 -22.79 -10.40
C GLY A 47 8.37 -22.03 -9.25
N ASP A 48 8.80 -22.75 -8.22
CA ASP A 48 9.55 -22.15 -7.09
C ASP A 48 10.87 -21.52 -7.56
N SER A 49 11.53 -22.13 -8.56
CA SER A 49 12.75 -21.60 -9.17
C SER A 49 12.49 -20.28 -9.91
N ILE A 50 11.35 -20.13 -10.60
CA ILE A 50 10.98 -18.85 -11.23
C ILE A 50 10.70 -17.79 -10.16
N LEU A 51 9.92 -18.11 -9.14
CA LEU A 51 9.64 -17.16 -8.06
C LEU A 51 10.91 -16.75 -7.31
N SER A 52 11.93 -17.61 -7.23
CA SER A 52 13.22 -17.25 -6.63
C SER A 52 14.03 -16.21 -7.44
N GLU A 53 13.66 -15.96 -8.71
CA GLU A 53 14.24 -14.89 -9.54
C GLU A 53 13.52 -13.53 -9.33
N PHE A 54 13.02 -13.27 -8.13
CA PHE A 54 12.34 -12.03 -7.82
C PHE A 54 13.24 -10.79 -7.98
N ASP A 55 12.62 -9.63 -8.22
CA ASP A 55 13.31 -8.36 -8.32
C ASP A 55 13.89 -7.94 -6.95
N SER A 56 15.23 -7.99 -6.85
CA SER A 56 15.94 -7.74 -5.60
C SER A 56 15.90 -6.27 -5.17
N TYR A 57 15.74 -5.32 -6.11
CA TYR A 57 15.61 -3.91 -5.78
C TYR A 57 14.28 -3.65 -5.06
N VAL A 58 13.17 -4.07 -5.64
CA VAL A 58 11.85 -3.84 -5.03
C VAL A 58 11.71 -4.59 -3.70
N GLN A 59 12.25 -5.80 -3.62
CA GLN A 59 12.24 -6.56 -2.37
C GLN A 59 13.04 -5.86 -1.26
N LYS A 60 14.22 -5.33 -1.58
CA LYS A 60 15.09 -4.65 -0.60
C LYS A 60 14.51 -3.30 -0.16
N GLU A 61 14.05 -2.49 -1.12
CA GLU A 61 13.62 -1.11 -0.86
C GLU A 61 12.17 -1.02 -0.35
N TYR A 62 11.30 -2.00 -0.67
CA TYR A 62 9.86 -1.95 -0.32
C TYR A 62 9.33 -3.22 0.34
N GLY A 63 10.15 -4.26 0.49
CA GLY A 63 9.75 -5.53 1.09
C GLY A 63 8.75 -6.34 0.25
N LEU A 64 8.54 -6.00 -1.02
CA LEU A 64 7.60 -6.67 -1.91
C LEU A 64 8.31 -7.64 -2.84
N PHE A 65 7.70 -8.81 -3.03
CA PHE A 65 8.20 -9.81 -3.95
C PHE A 65 7.45 -9.72 -5.28
N LEU A 66 8.20 -9.65 -6.37
CA LEU A 66 7.65 -9.66 -7.72
C LEU A 66 8.64 -10.27 -8.70
N ILE A 67 8.12 -10.87 -9.76
CA ILE A 67 8.89 -11.31 -10.91
C ILE A 67 8.61 -10.39 -12.10
N ARG A 68 9.63 -10.18 -12.94
CA ARG A 68 9.52 -9.41 -14.18
C ARG A 68 9.60 -10.33 -15.38
N GLY A 69 8.87 -9.99 -16.42
CA GLY A 69 8.91 -10.67 -17.70
C GLY A 69 7.52 -10.93 -18.27
N ASN A 70 7.43 -10.96 -19.59
CA ASN A 70 6.23 -11.33 -20.29
C ASN A 70 6.01 -12.85 -20.29
N ASP A 71 4.80 -13.29 -20.66
CA ASP A 71 4.41 -14.71 -20.66
C ASP A 71 5.35 -15.58 -21.51
N GLN A 72 5.93 -15.04 -22.59
CA GLN A 72 6.86 -15.78 -23.46
C GLN A 72 8.20 -16.03 -22.75
N GLU A 73 8.72 -15.02 -22.05
CA GLU A 73 9.95 -15.12 -21.27
C GLU A 73 9.79 -16.07 -20.09
N LEU A 74 8.69 -15.93 -19.32
CA LEU A 74 8.37 -16.80 -18.19
C LEU A 74 8.20 -18.25 -18.65
N SER A 75 7.47 -18.49 -19.75
CA SER A 75 7.31 -19.82 -20.35
C SER A 75 8.64 -20.40 -20.81
N GLY A 76 9.51 -19.57 -21.39
CA GLY A 76 10.84 -19.98 -21.84
C GLY A 76 11.76 -20.38 -20.67
N LYS A 77 11.74 -19.65 -19.59
CA LYS A 77 12.49 -19.96 -18.35
C LYS A 77 11.97 -21.24 -17.71
N LEU A 78 10.64 -21.34 -17.53
CA LEU A 78 9.98 -22.52 -16.96
C LEU A 78 10.30 -23.79 -17.76
N ARG A 79 10.22 -23.69 -19.09
CA ARG A 79 10.59 -24.80 -19.95
C ARG A 79 12.03 -25.27 -19.76
N LYS A 80 12.99 -24.33 -19.60
CA LYS A 80 14.39 -24.67 -19.33
C LYS A 80 14.54 -25.44 -18.02
N TYR A 81 13.91 -24.98 -16.94
CA TYR A 81 13.96 -25.65 -15.64
C TYR A 81 13.35 -27.06 -15.68
N ILE A 82 12.19 -27.20 -16.31
CA ILE A 82 11.53 -28.51 -16.46
C ILE A 82 12.39 -29.45 -17.29
N LEU A 83 12.86 -29.02 -18.48
CA LEU A 83 13.67 -29.86 -19.36
C LEU A 83 15.04 -30.23 -18.78
N TYR A 84 15.64 -29.34 -17.97
CA TYR A 84 16.88 -29.65 -17.25
C TYR A 84 16.68 -30.81 -16.28
N THR A 85 15.55 -30.85 -15.59
CA THR A 85 15.20 -31.93 -14.64
C THR A 85 14.72 -33.20 -15.33
N THR A 86 13.96 -33.10 -16.44
CA THR A 86 13.39 -34.24 -17.14
C THR A 86 14.31 -34.84 -18.21
N GLY A 87 15.38 -34.14 -18.62
CA GLY A 87 16.23 -34.54 -19.76
C GLY A 87 16.92 -35.91 -19.66
N SER A 88 16.93 -36.53 -18.48
CA SER A 88 17.40 -37.90 -18.24
C SER A 88 16.28 -38.94 -18.07
N MET A 89 15.01 -38.57 -18.22
CA MET A 89 13.84 -39.43 -17.96
C MET A 89 13.21 -39.89 -19.28
N GLU A 90 13.42 -41.15 -19.67
CA GLU A 90 12.90 -41.71 -20.91
C GLU A 90 11.36 -41.88 -20.93
N ASP A 91 10.71 -41.85 -19.76
CA ASP A 91 9.28 -42.08 -19.58
C ASP A 91 8.43 -40.81 -19.54
N MET A 92 9.05 -39.62 -19.69
CA MET A 92 8.38 -38.32 -19.64
C MET A 92 8.63 -37.50 -20.92
N ASP A 93 7.61 -37.36 -21.76
CA ASP A 93 7.62 -36.52 -22.96
C ASP A 93 6.94 -35.17 -22.64
N VAL A 94 7.73 -34.11 -22.49
CA VAL A 94 7.25 -32.72 -22.19
C VAL A 94 6.95 -32.01 -23.51
N GLN A 95 5.70 -31.97 -23.91
CA GLN A 95 5.23 -31.46 -25.21
C GLN A 95 5.02 -29.93 -25.17
N LYS A 96 4.35 -29.41 -24.15
CA LYS A 96 4.05 -27.97 -23.99
C LYS A 96 4.30 -27.50 -22.58
N VAL A 97 4.89 -26.32 -22.46
CA VAL A 97 5.06 -25.60 -21.19
C VAL A 97 4.64 -24.15 -21.43
N SER A 98 3.77 -23.63 -20.61
CA SER A 98 3.39 -22.22 -20.61
C SER A 98 3.27 -21.69 -19.18
N ALA A 99 3.70 -20.45 -18.98
CA ALA A 99 3.55 -19.70 -17.74
C ALA A 99 2.96 -18.34 -18.06
N SER A 100 2.06 -17.85 -17.21
CA SER A 100 1.47 -16.53 -17.34
C SER A 100 1.33 -15.88 -15.96
N ALA A 101 1.71 -14.62 -15.84
CA ALA A 101 1.46 -13.81 -14.66
C ALA A 101 0.13 -13.02 -14.73
N GLY A 102 -0.64 -13.16 -15.81
CA GLY A 102 -1.79 -12.31 -16.11
C GLY A 102 -2.86 -12.21 -15.02
N ARG A 103 -3.08 -13.26 -14.21
CA ARG A 103 -3.99 -13.23 -13.06
C ARG A 103 -3.34 -12.72 -11.78
N PHE A 104 -2.04 -12.52 -11.76
CA PHE A 104 -1.24 -12.18 -10.60
C PHE A 104 -0.41 -10.91 -10.82
N LEU A 105 -0.93 -9.95 -11.59
CA LEU A 105 -0.24 -8.69 -11.82
C LEU A 105 -0.24 -7.86 -10.54
N LEU A 106 0.92 -7.30 -10.19
CA LEU A 106 1.04 -6.39 -9.05
C LEU A 106 0.24 -5.09 -9.24
N ALA A 107 -0.10 -4.74 -10.48
CA ALA A 107 -1.00 -3.64 -10.80
C ALA A 107 -2.43 -3.83 -10.27
N ASP A 108 -2.83 -5.06 -9.93
CA ASP A 108 -4.06 -5.33 -9.18
C ASP A 108 -3.90 -4.84 -7.74
N THR A 109 -4.69 -3.81 -7.39
CA THR A 109 -4.59 -3.16 -6.09
C THR A 109 -4.94 -4.06 -4.91
N ASP A 110 -5.76 -5.09 -5.11
CA ASP A 110 -6.13 -6.03 -4.05
C ASP A 110 -4.97 -6.98 -3.75
N LEU A 111 -4.33 -7.52 -4.79
CA LEU A 111 -3.14 -8.37 -4.65
C LEU A 111 -1.95 -7.59 -4.03
N ALA A 112 -1.73 -6.38 -4.51
CA ALA A 112 -0.68 -5.52 -3.97
C ALA A 112 -0.93 -5.18 -2.48
N ARG A 113 -2.18 -4.85 -2.13
CA ARG A 113 -2.58 -4.57 -0.76
C ARG A 113 -2.36 -5.77 0.15
N GLU A 114 -2.74 -6.97 -0.28
CA GLU A 114 -2.52 -8.20 0.47
C GLU A 114 -1.03 -8.39 0.80
N GLN A 115 -0.16 -8.27 -0.20
CA GLN A 115 1.28 -8.42 -0.02
C GLN A 115 1.89 -7.35 0.90
N ILE A 116 1.46 -6.07 0.75
CA ILE A 116 1.87 -4.98 1.63
C ILE A 116 1.48 -5.27 3.09
N LEU A 117 0.25 -5.72 3.32
CA LEU A 117 -0.23 -6.02 4.67
C LEU A 117 0.48 -7.23 5.28
N GLU A 118 0.77 -8.27 4.50
CA GLU A 118 1.57 -9.41 4.96
C GLU A 118 2.99 -8.99 5.36
N HIS A 119 3.64 -8.18 4.51
CA HIS A 119 4.95 -7.62 4.83
C HIS A 119 4.90 -6.77 6.11
N ALA A 120 3.92 -5.89 6.26
CA ALA A 120 3.76 -5.04 7.44
C ALA A 120 3.54 -5.86 8.72
N ARG A 121 2.75 -6.95 8.68
CA ARG A 121 2.55 -7.89 9.80
C ARG A 121 3.87 -8.57 10.18
N PHE A 122 4.63 -9.02 9.19
CA PHE A 122 5.94 -9.66 9.42
C PHE A 122 6.95 -8.68 10.05
N ALA A 123 7.06 -7.47 9.51
CA ALA A 123 7.94 -6.42 10.03
C ALA A 123 7.59 -6.02 11.48
N GLN A 124 6.29 -5.95 11.80
CA GLN A 124 5.83 -5.71 13.18
C GLN A 124 6.27 -6.83 14.13
N THR A 125 6.14 -8.08 13.70
CA THR A 125 6.57 -9.24 14.50
C THR A 125 8.07 -9.18 14.76
N GLN A 126 8.88 -8.80 13.78
CA GLN A 126 10.33 -8.60 13.96
C GLN A 126 10.66 -7.46 14.92
N LYS A 127 9.96 -6.31 14.84
CA LYS A 127 10.13 -5.19 15.80
C LYS A 127 9.78 -5.59 17.24
N LEU A 128 8.79 -6.44 17.43
CA LEU A 128 8.45 -6.98 18.75
C LEU A 128 9.53 -7.95 19.29
N LEU A 129 10.22 -8.67 18.40
CA LEU A 129 11.30 -9.58 18.75
C LEU A 129 12.64 -8.87 18.94
N SER A 130 12.90 -7.82 18.14
CA SER A 130 14.07 -6.95 18.29
C SER A 130 13.73 -5.81 19.25
N LYS A 131 14.09 -5.94 20.52
CA LYS A 131 13.95 -4.89 21.55
C LYS A 131 14.92 -3.69 21.34
N ALA A 132 15.10 -3.18 20.16
CA ALA A 132 15.87 -1.97 19.91
C ALA A 132 14.92 -0.82 19.53
N PRO A 133 14.92 0.30 20.26
CA PRO A 133 14.22 1.50 19.81
C PRO A 133 14.97 2.01 18.57
N SER A 134 14.30 2.04 17.43
CA SER A 134 14.77 2.82 16.28
C SER A 134 14.69 4.29 16.69
N ALA A 135 15.83 4.85 17.08
CA ALA A 135 15.97 6.29 17.19
C ALA A 135 15.78 6.86 15.78
N GLY A 136 14.70 7.65 15.61
CA GLY A 136 14.53 8.44 14.42
C GLY A 136 15.76 9.32 14.25
N SER A 137 16.44 9.18 13.12
CA SER A 137 17.56 10.04 12.74
C SER A 137 17.00 11.46 12.58
N ALA A 138 17.36 12.34 13.49
CA ALA A 138 17.11 13.77 13.33
C ALA A 138 17.87 14.26 12.11
N GLY A 139 17.12 14.88 11.18
CA GLY A 139 17.51 15.19 9.84
C GLY A 139 18.81 15.93 9.61
N ASP A 140 19.49 15.49 8.58
CA ASP A 140 20.33 16.36 7.76
C ASP A 140 19.49 17.42 7.06
N GLU A 141 20.06 18.61 6.86
CA GLU A 141 19.39 19.77 6.25
C GLU A 141 18.62 19.38 4.98
N LYS A 142 17.31 19.54 5.04
CA LYS A 142 16.36 19.27 3.96
C LYS A 142 16.72 20.15 2.76
N LYS A 143 17.38 19.57 1.76
CA LYS A 143 17.61 20.23 0.46
C LYS A 143 16.26 20.46 -0.21
N THR A 144 15.83 21.70 -0.26
CA THR A 144 14.61 22.19 -0.92
C THR A 144 14.75 22.04 -2.45
N SER A 145 14.70 20.82 -2.98
CA SER A 145 14.54 20.60 -4.41
C SER A 145 13.11 20.15 -4.69
N GLU A 146 12.27 21.08 -5.13
CA GLU A 146 10.91 20.80 -5.56
C GLU A 146 10.97 19.94 -6.85
N ARG A 147 10.66 18.66 -6.76
CA ARG A 147 10.64 17.77 -7.92
C ARG A 147 9.25 17.71 -8.55
N THR A 148 9.24 17.64 -9.87
CA THR A 148 8.03 17.49 -10.67
C THR A 148 8.27 16.41 -11.71
N LEU A 149 7.41 15.38 -11.74
CA LEU A 149 7.46 14.34 -12.77
C LEU A 149 6.99 14.92 -14.09
N ARG A 150 7.83 14.84 -15.14
CA ARG A 150 7.57 15.36 -16.48
C ARG A 150 7.62 14.31 -17.58
N ASP A 151 8.02 13.08 -17.26
CA ASP A 151 8.07 11.97 -18.20
C ASP A 151 6.64 11.53 -18.58
N GLY A 152 6.22 11.87 -19.80
CA GLY A 152 4.87 11.57 -20.27
C GLY A 152 4.58 10.07 -20.36
N ALA A 153 5.57 9.25 -20.73
CA ALA A 153 5.41 7.79 -20.80
C ALA A 153 5.24 7.18 -19.40
N ALA A 154 6.03 7.64 -18.42
CA ALA A 154 5.87 7.24 -17.04
C ALA A 154 4.50 7.64 -16.47
N ILE A 155 4.03 8.86 -16.77
CA ILE A 155 2.75 9.37 -16.24
C ILE A 155 1.54 8.56 -16.75
N VAL A 156 1.51 8.20 -18.03
CA VAL A 156 0.39 7.44 -18.61
C VAL A 156 0.33 6.00 -18.08
N SER A 157 1.47 5.44 -17.68
CA SER A 157 1.59 4.08 -17.18
C SER A 157 1.41 3.94 -15.66
N LEU A 158 1.08 5.03 -14.95
CA LEU A 158 0.89 4.97 -13.49
C LEU A 158 -0.34 4.15 -13.11
N PRO A 159 -0.25 3.22 -12.16
CA PRO A 159 -1.38 2.45 -11.66
C PRO A 159 -2.59 3.27 -11.23
N SER A 160 -2.38 4.48 -10.70
CA SER A 160 -3.49 5.36 -10.28
C SER A 160 -4.10 6.23 -11.39
N ALA A 161 -3.58 6.17 -12.63
CA ALA A 161 -3.99 7.09 -13.71
C ALA A 161 -5.50 7.06 -14.02
N ASP A 162 -6.11 5.87 -13.99
CA ASP A 162 -7.52 5.64 -14.31
C ASP A 162 -8.45 5.68 -13.08
N ILE A 163 -7.91 5.87 -11.88
CA ILE A 163 -8.71 5.88 -10.65
C ILE A 163 -9.21 7.31 -10.36
N PRO A 164 -10.54 7.53 -10.18
CA PRO A 164 -11.09 8.85 -9.90
C PRO A 164 -10.51 9.46 -8.62
N LYS A 165 -9.97 10.67 -8.71
CA LYS A 165 -9.41 11.39 -7.56
C LYS A 165 -10.51 11.83 -6.60
N ARG A 166 -10.40 11.45 -5.33
CA ARG A 166 -11.27 11.92 -4.27
C ARG A 166 -10.85 13.32 -3.81
N ASN A 167 -11.81 14.11 -3.34
CA ASN A 167 -11.52 15.43 -2.79
C ASN A 167 -10.93 15.29 -1.37
N LEU A 168 -9.63 15.53 -1.24
CA LEU A 168 -8.90 15.41 0.03
C LEU A 168 -9.43 16.40 1.10
N ARG A 169 -9.92 17.57 0.68
CA ARG A 169 -10.52 18.55 1.58
C ARG A 169 -11.82 18.02 2.20
N GLU A 170 -12.71 17.44 1.41
CA GLU A 170 -13.97 16.86 1.92
C GLU A 170 -13.70 15.68 2.88
N LEU A 171 -12.69 14.87 2.56
CA LEU A 171 -12.23 13.83 3.48
C LEU A 171 -11.80 14.41 4.82
N ALA A 172 -10.96 15.43 4.82
CA ALA A 172 -10.45 16.09 6.02
C ALA A 172 -11.56 16.73 6.85
N GLU A 173 -12.52 17.43 6.22
CA GLU A 173 -13.71 17.96 6.87
C GLU A 173 -14.53 16.86 7.56
N SER A 174 -14.69 15.69 6.89
CA SER A 174 -15.41 14.55 7.48
C SER A 174 -14.73 13.92 8.69
N ILE A 175 -13.41 14.01 8.79
CA ILE A 175 -12.64 13.52 9.94
C ILE A 175 -12.89 14.40 11.17
N ALA A 176 -13.01 15.71 10.99
CA ALA A 176 -13.31 16.63 12.09
C ALA A 176 -14.61 16.28 12.84
N ASP A 177 -15.56 15.67 12.15
CA ASP A 177 -16.84 15.22 12.76
C ASP A 177 -16.71 13.88 13.52
N LYS A 178 -15.59 13.15 13.33
CA LYS A 178 -15.39 11.79 13.90
C LYS A 178 -14.52 11.80 15.16
N LYS A 179 -14.81 12.69 16.11
CA LYS A 179 -14.01 12.80 17.36
C LYS A 179 -13.82 11.46 18.07
N ASP A 180 -14.88 10.65 18.16
CA ASP A 180 -14.89 9.39 18.90
C ASP A 180 -14.20 8.24 18.14
N GLY A 181 -13.86 8.42 16.85
CA GLY A 181 -13.21 7.40 16.00
C GLY A 181 -11.73 7.65 15.74
N ILE A 182 -11.14 8.71 16.29
CA ILE A 182 -9.72 9.03 16.08
C ILE A 182 -8.80 8.01 16.74
N ASP A 183 -9.20 7.46 17.88
CA ASP A 183 -8.41 6.44 18.58
C ASP A 183 -8.27 5.14 17.76
N ASP A 184 -9.25 4.83 16.91
CA ASP A 184 -9.20 3.64 16.03
C ASP A 184 -8.05 3.73 15.00
N VAL A 185 -7.66 4.95 14.59
CA VAL A 185 -6.53 5.19 13.66
C VAL A 185 -5.23 4.64 14.23
N PHE A 186 -5.08 4.70 15.54
CA PHE A 186 -3.87 4.31 16.26
C PHE A 186 -3.97 2.91 16.88
N GLN A 187 -5.07 2.19 16.65
CA GLN A 187 -5.25 0.84 17.14
C GLN A 187 -4.29 -0.12 16.45
N ALA A 188 -3.26 -0.54 17.17
CA ALA A 188 -2.23 -1.44 16.67
C ALA A 188 -2.81 -2.77 16.15
N GLY A 189 -2.33 -3.20 14.96
CA GLY A 189 -2.73 -4.47 14.36
C GLY A 189 -3.96 -4.38 13.45
N SER A 190 -4.70 -3.27 13.39
CA SER A 190 -5.72 -3.06 12.36
C SER A 190 -5.07 -2.93 10.97
N GLU A 191 -5.79 -3.32 9.91
CA GLU A 191 -5.25 -3.20 8.54
C GLU A 191 -4.90 -1.75 8.17
N GLY A 192 -5.75 -0.79 8.56
CA GLY A 192 -5.48 0.62 8.35
C GLY A 192 -4.21 1.09 9.07
N TRP A 193 -4.02 0.68 10.31
CA TRP A 193 -2.81 0.97 11.07
C TRP A 193 -1.56 0.33 10.43
N LEU A 194 -1.65 -0.95 10.01
CA LEU A 194 -0.55 -1.65 9.34
C LEU A 194 -0.14 -0.96 8.04
N MET A 195 -1.13 -0.55 7.23
CA MET A 195 -0.90 0.20 6.00
C MET A 195 -0.22 1.56 6.29
N ASN A 196 -0.69 2.29 7.31
CA ASN A 196 -0.07 3.54 7.72
C ASN A 196 1.38 3.34 8.16
N GLN A 197 1.66 2.27 8.94
CA GLN A 197 3.04 1.94 9.35
C GLN A 197 3.94 1.61 8.15
N TYR A 198 3.42 0.88 7.16
CA TYR A 198 4.15 0.61 5.92
C TYR A 198 4.46 1.91 5.16
N ILE A 199 3.46 2.77 4.96
CA ILE A 199 3.64 4.03 4.24
C ILE A 199 4.67 4.92 4.93
N LEU A 200 4.56 5.13 6.24
CA LEU A 200 5.48 5.99 6.97
C LEU A 200 6.90 5.42 7.11
N HIS A 201 7.05 4.11 6.94
CA HIS A 201 8.37 3.48 6.96
C HIS A 201 9.11 3.59 5.63
N TYR A 202 8.40 3.44 4.51
CA TYR A 202 9.00 3.33 3.19
C TYR A 202 8.95 4.61 2.35
N PHE A 203 8.21 5.63 2.77
CA PHE A 203 8.01 6.84 1.96
C PHE A 203 8.28 8.11 2.74
N ASN A 204 8.95 9.05 2.06
CA ASN A 204 9.25 10.38 2.60
C ASN A 204 7.98 11.16 2.90
N ASN A 205 8.01 11.98 3.96
CA ASN A 205 7.05 13.03 4.18
C ASN A 205 7.76 14.36 4.45
N LYS A 206 7.01 15.44 4.55
CA LYS A 206 7.58 16.79 4.76
C LYS A 206 8.53 16.86 5.97
N ASN A 207 8.29 16.09 7.03
CA ASN A 207 9.05 16.15 8.28
C ASN A 207 10.02 14.98 8.48
N ALA A 208 9.90 13.90 7.68
CA ALA A 208 10.74 12.72 7.81
C ALA A 208 11.23 12.21 6.45
N VAL A 209 12.43 11.65 6.43
CA VAL A 209 13.05 11.03 5.27
C VAL A 209 13.16 9.54 5.53
N ALA A 210 12.60 8.71 4.64
CA ALA A 210 12.74 7.26 4.65
C ALA A 210 14.12 6.84 4.13
N ASP A 211 14.52 5.61 4.43
CA ASP A 211 15.75 5.03 3.90
C ASP A 211 15.59 4.78 2.38
N GLY A 212 16.69 4.92 1.62
CA GLY A 212 16.73 4.67 0.18
C GLY A 212 16.82 5.92 -0.68
N GLU A 213 16.68 5.74 -1.99
CA GLU A 213 16.65 6.83 -2.96
C GLU A 213 15.24 7.07 -3.47
N HIS A 214 14.76 8.29 -3.33
CA HIS A 214 13.40 8.70 -3.63
C HIS A 214 13.35 9.80 -4.67
N PHE A 215 12.37 9.74 -5.56
CA PHE A 215 12.15 10.80 -6.55
C PHE A 215 11.50 12.02 -5.91
N PHE A 216 10.39 11.85 -5.19
CA PHE A 216 9.72 12.94 -4.48
C PHE A 216 10.27 13.10 -3.06
N GLN A 217 10.16 14.31 -2.53
CA GLN A 217 10.44 14.60 -1.12
C GLN A 217 9.20 14.43 -0.25
N ASN A 218 8.02 14.65 -0.83
CA ASN A 218 6.73 14.61 -0.17
C ASN A 218 5.89 13.44 -0.74
N GLU A 219 6.35 12.20 -0.52
CA GLU A 219 5.73 10.99 -1.07
C GLU A 219 4.45 10.59 -0.35
N VAL A 220 4.39 10.76 0.98
CA VAL A 220 3.16 10.51 1.73
C VAL A 220 2.10 11.52 1.31
N GLU A 221 2.49 12.76 1.09
CA GLU A 221 1.61 13.81 0.56
C GLU A 221 1.19 13.50 -0.89
N TYR A 222 2.03 12.81 -1.69
CA TYR A 222 1.64 12.27 -2.99
C TYR A 222 0.56 11.19 -2.85
N ILE A 223 0.72 10.25 -1.92
CA ILE A 223 -0.28 9.21 -1.67
C ILE A 223 -1.64 9.84 -1.33
N LEU A 224 -1.65 10.95 -0.59
CA LEU A 224 -2.85 11.69 -0.25
C LEU A 224 -3.37 12.57 -1.40
N GLY A 225 -2.49 13.31 -2.07
CA GLY A 225 -2.84 14.36 -3.04
C GLY A 225 -2.90 13.89 -4.49
N GLY A 226 -1.98 13.01 -4.92
CA GLY A 226 -1.89 12.48 -6.27
C GLY A 226 -1.49 13.49 -7.34
N GLU A 227 -0.73 14.53 -6.98
CA GLU A 227 -0.20 15.53 -7.91
C GLU A 227 1.23 15.19 -8.31
N LEU A 228 1.57 15.42 -9.56
CA LEU A 228 2.91 15.10 -10.09
C LEU A 228 3.99 16.13 -9.68
N SER A 229 3.81 16.81 -8.57
CA SER A 229 4.71 17.83 -8.05
C SER A 229 4.67 17.85 -6.53
N ASP A 230 5.85 17.84 -5.88
CA ASP A 230 6.01 17.94 -4.43
C ASP A 230 5.25 19.12 -3.85
N ARG A 231 5.45 20.32 -4.42
CA ARG A 231 4.79 21.55 -3.95
C ARG A 231 3.27 21.47 -4.02
N LYS A 232 2.71 20.85 -5.08
CA LYS A 232 1.26 20.72 -5.19
C LYS A 232 0.70 19.73 -4.18
N ASN A 233 1.41 18.64 -3.91
CA ASN A 233 1.03 17.66 -2.90
C ASN A 233 1.07 18.29 -1.51
N GLU A 234 2.15 18.99 -1.16
CA GLU A 234 2.26 19.76 0.08
C GLU A 234 1.09 20.74 0.25
N LYS A 235 0.78 21.52 -0.79
CA LYS A 235 -0.33 22.48 -0.73
C LYS A 235 -1.70 21.82 -0.59
N ARG A 236 -1.91 20.64 -1.18
CA ARG A 236 -3.15 19.89 -0.98
C ARG A 236 -3.31 19.37 0.43
N VAL A 237 -2.24 18.86 1.03
CA VAL A 237 -2.26 18.41 2.44
C VAL A 237 -2.42 19.58 3.38
N GLU A 238 -1.75 20.71 3.14
CA GLU A 238 -1.95 21.96 3.89
C GLU A 238 -3.43 22.37 3.93
N ILE A 239 -4.07 22.43 2.75
CA ILE A 239 -5.49 22.78 2.64
C ILE A 239 -6.37 21.77 3.39
N ALA A 240 -6.06 20.46 3.29
CA ALA A 240 -6.80 19.43 4.00
C ALA A 240 -6.66 19.54 5.52
N LEU A 241 -5.45 19.77 6.03
CA LEU A 241 -5.23 19.96 7.46
C LEU A 241 -5.96 21.20 7.98
N LYS A 242 -5.91 22.34 7.26
CA LYS A 242 -6.67 23.54 7.60
C LYS A 242 -8.18 23.27 7.59
N ALA A 243 -8.68 22.51 6.61
CA ALA A 243 -10.09 22.11 6.53
C ALA A 243 -10.52 21.20 7.69
N MET A 244 -9.64 20.33 8.17
CA MET A 244 -9.87 19.51 9.37
C MET A 244 -9.86 20.37 10.65
N ARG A 245 -8.91 21.29 10.75
CA ARG A 245 -8.72 22.13 11.96
C ARG A 245 -9.81 23.19 12.11
N PHE A 246 -10.24 23.79 11.02
CA PHE A 246 -11.17 24.93 11.03
C PHE A 246 -12.49 24.66 11.80
N PRO A 247 -13.25 23.60 11.56
CA PRO A 247 -14.50 23.33 12.30
C PRO A 247 -14.23 23.04 13.78
N LEU A 248 -13.11 22.38 14.11
CA LEU A 248 -12.72 22.09 15.49
C LEU A 248 -12.38 23.37 16.25
N ASN A 249 -11.62 24.27 15.63
CA ASN A 249 -11.26 25.57 16.20
C ASN A 249 -12.49 26.49 16.31
N LEU A 250 -13.38 26.50 15.31
CA LEU A 250 -14.62 27.25 15.36
C LEU A 250 -15.54 26.77 16.49
N ALA A 251 -15.66 25.44 16.66
CA ALA A 251 -16.42 24.86 17.76
C ALA A 251 -15.84 25.25 19.13
N HIS A 252 -14.53 25.28 19.27
CA HIS A 252 -13.86 25.71 20.50
C HIS A 252 -14.15 27.19 20.81
N ILE A 253 -14.08 28.09 19.82
CA ILE A 253 -14.42 29.51 20.01
C ILE A 253 -15.81 29.72 20.63
N TYR A 254 -16.80 28.97 20.13
CA TYR A 254 -18.16 29.04 20.65
C TYR A 254 -18.39 28.29 21.99
N ALA A 255 -17.56 27.30 22.29
CA ALA A 255 -17.59 26.59 23.57
C ALA A 255 -16.92 27.39 24.72
N ASP A 256 -15.89 28.17 24.40
CA ASP A 256 -15.14 28.97 25.38
C ASP A 256 -15.86 30.29 25.71
N PRO A 257 -16.28 30.51 26.99
CA PRO A 257 -17.02 31.70 27.38
C PRO A 257 -16.23 33.00 27.17
N GLU A 258 -14.90 33.00 27.36
CA GLU A 258 -14.06 34.21 27.21
C GLU A 258 -13.97 34.60 25.73
N LYS A 259 -13.72 33.64 24.84
CA LYS A 259 -13.68 33.87 23.39
C LYS A 259 -15.02 34.33 22.84
N ARG A 260 -16.10 33.71 23.29
CA ARG A 260 -17.45 34.11 22.90
C ARG A 260 -17.79 35.53 23.35
N ASN A 261 -17.36 35.91 24.56
CA ASN A 261 -17.55 37.30 25.06
C ASN A 261 -16.68 38.29 24.26
N ALA A 262 -15.43 37.97 23.94
CA ALA A 262 -14.58 38.81 23.11
C ALA A 262 -15.19 39.07 21.72
N LEU A 263 -15.77 38.03 21.10
CA LEU A 263 -16.49 38.17 19.82
C LEU A 263 -17.71 39.10 19.95
N LEU A 264 -18.50 38.98 21.03
CA LEU A 264 -19.67 39.81 21.25
C LEU A 264 -19.26 41.30 21.39
N VAL A 265 -18.27 41.57 22.22
CA VAL A 265 -17.79 42.95 22.46
C VAL A 265 -17.23 43.55 21.15
N MET A 266 -16.40 42.82 20.42
CA MET A 266 -15.81 43.28 19.16
C MET A 266 -16.86 43.51 18.08
N SER A 267 -17.82 42.56 17.93
CA SER A 267 -18.87 42.69 16.91
C SER A 267 -19.78 43.90 17.15
N GLU A 268 -20.15 44.17 18.39
CA GLU A 268 -20.94 45.36 18.76
C GLU A 268 -20.15 46.67 18.56
N ALA A 269 -18.81 46.65 18.80
CA ALA A 269 -17.95 47.81 18.55
C ALA A 269 -17.83 48.13 17.04
N ILE A 270 -17.77 47.11 16.17
CA ILE A 270 -17.66 47.30 14.72
C ILE A 270 -19.00 47.62 14.10
N THR A 271 -20.05 46.86 14.46
CA THR A 271 -21.38 46.95 13.84
C THR A 271 -22.45 46.88 14.94
N PRO A 272 -22.86 47.99 15.53
CA PRO A 272 -23.85 47.99 16.60
C PRO A 272 -25.23 47.47 16.19
N GLY A 273 -25.92 46.75 17.08
CA GLY A 273 -27.30 46.35 16.92
C GLY A 273 -27.52 45.06 16.12
N ALA A 274 -28.60 44.98 15.34
CA ALA A 274 -29.03 43.76 14.68
C ALA A 274 -28.00 43.16 13.70
N ALA A 275 -27.11 43.97 13.15
CA ALA A 275 -26.06 43.52 12.23
C ALA A 275 -24.84 42.92 12.96
N ALA A 276 -24.70 43.08 14.25
CA ALA A 276 -23.61 42.54 15.07
C ALA A 276 -23.47 41.01 14.94
N ALA A 277 -24.59 40.29 14.79
CA ALA A 277 -24.57 38.82 14.63
C ALA A 277 -23.83 38.35 13.39
N ALA A 278 -23.98 39.02 12.23
CA ALA A 278 -23.24 38.70 11.02
C ALA A 278 -21.76 39.00 11.16
N THR A 279 -21.41 40.13 11.82
CA THR A 279 -20.02 40.52 12.15
C THR A 279 -19.39 39.49 13.08
N GLN A 280 -20.11 39.06 14.12
CA GLN A 280 -19.63 38.03 15.05
C GLN A 280 -19.28 36.72 14.32
N LEU A 281 -20.14 36.25 13.40
CA LEU A 281 -19.88 35.06 12.62
C LEU A 281 -18.63 35.20 11.74
N ALA A 282 -18.47 36.37 11.09
CA ALA A 282 -17.31 36.64 10.26
C ALA A 282 -16.02 36.69 11.09
N LEU A 283 -16.03 37.34 12.26
CA LEU A 283 -14.92 37.40 13.19
C LEU A 283 -14.54 35.99 13.71
N ALA A 284 -15.54 35.18 14.09
CA ALA A 284 -15.31 33.82 14.53
C ALA A 284 -14.67 32.95 13.43
N ALA A 285 -15.12 33.07 12.18
CA ALA A 285 -14.55 32.39 11.05
C ALA A 285 -13.10 32.84 10.77
N THR A 286 -12.84 34.15 10.81
CA THR A 286 -11.48 34.71 10.64
C THR A 286 -10.54 34.20 11.73
N TRP A 287 -10.99 34.21 12.96
CA TRP A 287 -10.21 33.71 14.11
C TRP A 287 -9.92 32.23 14.03
N ALA A 288 -10.95 31.40 13.74
CA ALA A 288 -10.79 29.97 13.55
C ALA A 288 -9.84 29.63 12.38
N TYR A 289 -9.90 30.41 11.30
CA TYR A 289 -9.00 30.25 10.16
C TYR A 289 -7.54 30.59 10.52
N ALA A 290 -7.31 31.72 11.17
CA ALA A 290 -5.96 32.14 11.62
C ALA A 290 -5.35 31.08 12.54
N GLU A 291 -6.13 30.57 13.50
CA GLU A 291 -5.68 29.51 14.41
C GLU A 291 -5.40 28.21 13.66
N SER A 292 -6.19 27.87 12.62
CA SER A 292 -5.96 26.68 11.81
C SER A 292 -4.72 26.81 10.92
N ASP A 293 -4.39 28.00 10.47
CA ASP A 293 -3.17 28.31 9.74
C ASP A 293 -1.94 28.12 10.64
N ASN A 294 -1.99 28.68 11.83
CA ASN A 294 -0.95 28.51 12.85
C ASN A 294 -0.78 27.03 13.28
N ASP A 295 -1.87 26.26 13.39
CA ASP A 295 -1.80 24.83 13.69
C ASP A 295 -0.98 24.06 12.67
N VAL A 296 -1.17 24.34 11.37
CA VAL A 296 -0.43 23.68 10.30
C VAL A 296 1.04 24.10 10.29
N GLU A 297 1.34 25.38 10.53
CA GLU A 297 2.73 25.84 10.65
C GLU A 297 3.45 25.16 11.81
N LEU A 298 2.80 25.04 12.97
CA LEU A 298 3.34 24.33 14.14
C LEU A 298 3.63 22.85 13.82
N LEU A 299 2.71 22.16 13.13
CA LEU A 299 2.94 20.77 12.69
C LEU A 299 4.15 20.66 11.76
N TRP A 300 4.33 21.60 10.85
CA TRP A 300 5.47 21.62 9.93
C TRP A 300 6.80 21.93 10.62
N GLU A 301 6.77 22.69 11.70
CA GLU A 301 7.95 22.95 12.55
C GLU A 301 8.26 21.80 13.52
N GLY A 302 7.46 20.72 13.51
CA GLY A 302 7.66 19.52 14.34
C GLY A 302 7.00 19.59 15.72
N TYR A 303 6.14 20.57 15.96
CA TYR A 303 5.36 20.64 17.19
C TYR A 303 4.12 19.75 17.13
N LYS A 304 3.54 19.46 18.29
CA LYS A 304 2.28 18.73 18.41
C LYS A 304 1.10 19.68 18.54
N VAL A 305 0.00 19.33 17.91
CA VAL A 305 -1.27 20.07 17.98
C VAL A 305 -2.36 19.17 18.51
N PRO A 306 -3.08 19.52 19.59
CA PRO A 306 -4.20 18.72 20.10
C PRO A 306 -5.33 18.65 19.06
N PHE A 307 -5.96 17.50 18.89
CA PHE A 307 -7.12 17.37 18.01
C PHE A 307 -8.25 18.30 18.46
N THR A 308 -8.55 18.31 19.75
CA THR A 308 -9.47 19.27 20.37
C THR A 308 -8.67 20.21 21.27
N LYS A 309 -8.77 21.51 21.05
CA LYS A 309 -8.05 22.53 21.83
C LYS A 309 -8.76 22.84 23.15
N ASP A 310 -7.97 23.35 24.08
CA ASP A 310 -8.40 24.02 25.30
C ASP A 310 -7.82 25.46 25.32
N SER A 311 -8.15 26.25 26.34
CA SER A 311 -7.66 27.62 26.45
C SER A 311 -6.13 27.69 26.58
N GLY A 312 -5.47 26.65 27.10
CA GLY A 312 -4.01 26.58 27.25
C GLY A 312 -3.27 26.24 25.96
N SER A 313 -3.95 25.63 24.97
CA SER A 313 -3.40 25.26 23.68
C SER A 313 -3.78 26.18 22.51
N TRP A 314 -4.51 27.26 22.81
CA TRP A 314 -4.91 28.30 21.86
C TRP A 314 -3.81 29.36 21.70
N ALA A 315 -3.43 29.70 20.47
CA ALA A 315 -2.26 30.51 20.17
C ALA A 315 -2.59 31.99 19.82
N ILE A 316 -3.55 32.18 18.90
CA ILE A 316 -3.82 33.51 18.32
C ILE A 316 -4.95 34.21 19.06
N ASP A 317 -4.76 35.46 19.43
CA ASP A 317 -5.83 36.31 19.95
C ASP A 317 -6.71 36.90 18.84
N LEU A 318 -7.85 37.50 19.20
CA LEU A 318 -8.80 38.00 18.20
C LEU A 318 -8.22 39.20 17.43
N ASP A 319 -7.45 40.08 18.11
CA ASP A 319 -6.85 41.26 17.49
C ASP A 319 -5.80 40.81 16.44
N GLY A 320 -4.93 39.86 16.79
CA GLY A 320 -3.95 39.27 15.87
C GLY A 320 -4.60 38.60 14.68
N ALA A 321 -5.73 37.91 14.88
CA ALA A 321 -6.47 37.31 13.77
C ALA A 321 -7.05 38.35 12.81
N ILE A 322 -7.51 39.50 13.32
CA ILE A 322 -8.06 40.59 12.50
C ILE A 322 -6.94 41.33 11.76
N GLU A 323 -5.79 41.49 12.36
CA GLU A 323 -4.62 42.16 11.74
C GLU A 323 -3.95 41.28 10.67
N GLY A 324 -4.38 40.03 10.51
CA GLY A 324 -3.81 39.06 9.55
C GLY A 324 -2.42 38.60 9.96
N LEU A 325 -2.11 38.68 11.22
CA LEU A 325 -0.90 38.15 11.82
C LEU A 325 -1.02 36.60 11.83
N SER A 326 -0.73 35.99 10.71
CA SER A 326 -0.30 34.57 10.66
C SER A 326 1.10 34.55 11.24
N GLY A 327 1.23 34.69 12.51
CA GLY A 327 2.53 34.87 13.10
C GLY A 327 2.69 34.01 14.32
N LYS A 328 3.42 32.95 14.20
CA LYS A 328 4.42 32.40 15.14
C LYS A 328 4.22 32.77 16.61
N THR A 329 3.02 32.69 17.11
CA THR A 329 2.82 32.68 18.55
C THR A 329 3.01 31.20 18.94
N VAL A 330 4.25 30.85 19.26
CA VAL A 330 4.60 29.58 19.82
C VAL A 330 3.80 29.39 21.09
N VAL A 331 2.89 28.45 21.10
CA VAL A 331 2.27 28.04 22.35
C VAL A 331 3.32 27.25 23.12
N PRO A 332 3.77 27.76 24.28
CA PRO A 332 4.70 27.03 25.10
C PRO A 332 4.04 25.77 25.61
N ASP A 333 4.79 24.69 25.58
CA ASP A 333 4.48 23.37 26.15
C ASP A 333 3.41 22.54 25.44
N VAL A 334 3.58 22.29 24.12
CA VAL A 334 2.74 21.36 23.37
C VAL A 334 3.31 19.93 23.43
N GLN A 335 3.39 19.35 24.60
CA GLN A 335 3.64 17.91 24.75
C GLN A 335 2.38 17.07 24.55
N LYS A 336 1.20 17.69 24.61
CA LYS A 336 -0.10 17.05 24.46
C LYS A 336 -0.63 17.33 23.06
N GLY A 337 -0.86 16.26 22.29
CA GLY A 337 -1.42 16.37 20.96
C GLY A 337 -0.79 15.40 19.98
N TYR A 338 -1.12 15.60 18.74
CA TYR A 338 -0.66 14.78 17.61
C TYR A 338 0.37 15.55 16.80
N ASP A 339 1.44 14.90 16.36
CA ASP A 339 2.42 15.45 15.44
C ASP A 339 1.96 15.38 13.98
N TYR A 340 2.81 15.88 13.07
CA TYR A 340 2.49 15.92 11.64
C TYR A 340 2.22 14.52 11.07
N GLU A 341 3.05 13.52 11.41
CA GLU A 341 2.88 12.15 10.93
C GLU A 341 1.57 11.54 11.42
N GLN A 342 1.19 11.80 12.66
CA GLN A 342 -0.08 11.32 13.20
C GLN A 342 -1.28 11.98 12.51
N TYR A 343 -1.19 13.24 12.11
CA TYR A 343 -2.22 13.88 11.27
C TYR A 343 -2.27 13.27 9.86
N LEU A 344 -1.12 12.94 9.27
CA LEU A 344 -1.08 12.20 8.01
C LEU A 344 -1.72 10.81 8.16
N GLN A 345 -1.46 10.09 9.27
CA GLN A 345 -2.10 8.81 9.57
C GLN A 345 -3.62 8.91 9.63
N MET A 346 -4.16 9.98 10.20
CA MET A 346 -5.62 10.22 10.20
C MET A 346 -6.15 10.36 8.76
N LEU A 347 -5.51 11.15 7.92
CA LEU A 347 -5.91 11.33 6.53
C LEU A 347 -5.80 10.02 5.72
N LEU A 348 -4.70 9.27 5.89
CA LEU A 348 -4.47 7.99 5.22
C LEU A 348 -5.49 6.94 5.65
N PHE A 349 -5.80 6.84 6.94
CA PHE A 349 -6.71 5.83 7.49
C PHE A 349 -8.14 5.93 6.90
N PHE A 350 -8.60 7.15 6.65
CA PHE A 350 -9.93 7.39 6.08
C PHE A 350 -9.93 7.52 4.56
N GLN A 351 -8.77 7.41 3.92
CA GLN A 351 -8.64 7.41 2.47
C GLN A 351 -9.16 6.07 1.88
N ASP A 352 -9.59 6.09 0.63
CA ASP A 352 -9.94 4.87 -0.11
C ASP A 352 -8.73 3.95 -0.28
N GLY A 353 -8.87 2.68 0.14
CA GLY A 353 -7.76 1.73 0.16
C GLY A 353 -7.23 1.37 -1.22
N GLY A 354 -8.10 1.29 -2.24
CA GLY A 354 -7.67 1.02 -3.61
C GLY A 354 -6.85 2.16 -4.18
N MET A 355 -7.30 3.41 -3.98
CA MET A 355 -6.55 4.61 -4.37
C MET A 355 -5.22 4.71 -3.64
N GLN A 356 -5.20 4.44 -2.34
CA GLN A 356 -3.99 4.45 -1.53
C GLN A 356 -2.96 3.45 -2.06
N THR A 357 -3.38 2.21 -2.30
CA THR A 357 -2.50 1.16 -2.85
C THR A 357 -2.00 1.51 -4.25
N ALA A 358 -2.87 1.99 -5.14
CA ALA A 358 -2.46 2.41 -6.48
C ALA A 358 -1.38 3.50 -6.45
N ARG A 359 -1.49 4.49 -5.56
CA ARG A 359 -0.49 5.56 -5.42
C ARG A 359 0.80 5.09 -4.76
N ILE A 360 0.75 4.08 -3.89
CA ILE A 360 1.96 3.39 -3.42
C ILE A 360 2.69 2.75 -4.61
N LEU A 361 1.97 2.06 -5.48
CA LEU A 361 2.54 1.44 -6.68
C LEU A 361 3.08 2.48 -7.67
N ASP A 362 2.43 3.64 -7.80
CA ASP A 362 2.97 4.77 -8.58
C ASP A 362 4.35 5.18 -8.07
N LEU A 363 4.49 5.35 -6.75
CA LEU A 363 5.78 5.75 -6.15
C LEU A 363 6.85 4.69 -6.34
N ILE A 364 6.52 3.42 -6.16
CA ILE A 364 7.44 2.31 -6.42
C ILE A 364 7.91 2.35 -7.88
N GLN A 365 6.99 2.54 -8.85
CA GLN A 365 7.34 2.66 -10.26
C GLN A 365 8.21 3.88 -10.53
N ILE A 366 7.84 5.06 -10.00
CA ILE A 366 8.59 6.31 -10.19
C ILE A 366 10.01 6.17 -9.62
N ASN A 367 10.13 5.68 -8.39
CA ASN A 367 11.42 5.52 -7.72
C ASN A 367 12.29 4.47 -8.41
N ALA A 368 11.71 3.31 -8.79
CA ALA A 368 12.43 2.28 -9.53
C ALA A 368 12.93 2.80 -10.89
N ARG A 369 12.11 3.55 -11.63
CA ARG A 369 12.52 4.18 -12.91
C ARG A 369 13.62 5.20 -12.73
N TYR A 370 13.58 5.95 -11.66
CA TYR A 370 14.57 7.00 -11.41
C TYR A 370 15.91 6.45 -10.88
N CYS A 371 15.87 5.44 -9.99
CA CYS A 371 17.04 4.98 -9.25
C CYS A 371 17.64 3.67 -9.76
N TYR A 372 16.85 2.84 -10.49
CA TYR A 372 17.25 1.47 -10.79
C TYR A 372 17.18 1.13 -12.29
N ASP A 373 16.00 1.21 -12.90
CA ASP A 373 15.76 0.79 -14.29
C ASP A 373 14.72 1.71 -14.95
N GLY A 374 15.16 2.56 -15.89
CA GLY A 374 14.32 3.53 -16.59
C GLY A 374 13.11 2.94 -17.35
N GLU A 375 13.13 1.63 -17.62
CA GLU A 375 12.04 0.92 -18.31
C GLU A 375 11.10 0.16 -17.34
N PHE A 376 11.30 0.30 -16.02
CA PHE A 376 10.49 -0.41 -15.02
C PHE A 376 9.00 -0.03 -15.11
N LEU A 377 8.12 -1.04 -15.20
CA LEU A 377 6.66 -0.89 -15.23
C LEU A 377 6.00 -1.89 -14.27
N ILE A 378 5.19 -1.39 -13.37
CA ILE A 378 4.40 -2.23 -12.43
C ILE A 378 3.43 -3.16 -13.17
N SER A 379 2.90 -2.72 -14.30
CA SER A 379 1.98 -3.52 -15.14
C SER A 379 2.63 -4.77 -15.75
N GLU A 380 3.97 -4.86 -15.75
CA GLU A 380 4.74 -6.02 -16.24
C GLU A 380 5.27 -6.88 -15.08
N CYS A 381 4.87 -6.58 -13.85
CA CYS A 381 5.32 -7.27 -12.65
C CYS A 381 4.24 -8.23 -12.15
N GLY A 382 4.63 -9.50 -11.92
CA GLY A 382 3.75 -10.53 -11.37
C GLY A 382 4.12 -10.91 -9.93
N VAL A 383 3.12 -11.16 -9.09
CA VAL A 383 3.27 -11.69 -7.73
C VAL A 383 3.00 -13.20 -7.65
N GLY A 384 2.81 -13.81 -8.80
CA GLY A 384 2.56 -15.25 -8.96
C GLY A 384 2.49 -15.61 -10.42
N ILE A 385 2.34 -16.89 -10.71
CA ILE A 385 2.22 -17.45 -12.06
C ILE A 385 1.22 -18.59 -12.12
N ASP A 386 0.47 -18.64 -13.23
CA ASP A 386 -0.22 -19.83 -13.70
C ASP A 386 0.73 -20.64 -14.55
N ILE A 387 0.76 -21.94 -14.35
CA ILE A 387 1.59 -22.89 -15.09
C ILE A 387 0.70 -23.95 -15.76
N ASP A 388 0.78 -24.07 -17.06
CA ASP A 388 0.18 -25.18 -17.83
C ASP A 388 1.26 -26.01 -18.50
N VAL A 389 1.25 -27.32 -18.25
CA VAL A 389 2.20 -28.27 -18.83
C VAL A 389 1.46 -29.43 -19.45
N ILE A 390 1.90 -29.89 -20.65
CA ILE A 390 1.42 -31.13 -21.25
C ILE A 390 2.58 -32.13 -21.23
N VAL A 391 2.34 -33.28 -20.54
CA VAL A 391 3.29 -34.39 -20.43
C VAL A 391 2.57 -35.69 -20.83
N ASN A 392 3.13 -36.44 -21.78
CA ASN A 392 2.54 -37.68 -22.29
C ASN A 392 1.05 -37.48 -22.67
N ASP A 393 0.72 -36.45 -23.44
CA ASP A 393 -0.63 -36.08 -23.91
C ASP A 393 -1.62 -35.67 -22.79
N ARG A 394 -1.17 -35.50 -21.54
CA ARG A 394 -2.01 -35.05 -20.42
C ARG A 394 -1.69 -33.63 -20.02
N LYS A 395 -2.76 -32.87 -19.78
CA LYS A 395 -2.64 -31.49 -19.30
C LYS A 395 -2.62 -31.44 -17.77
N TYR A 396 -1.64 -30.69 -17.21
CA TYR A 396 -1.50 -30.38 -15.80
C TYR A 396 -1.47 -28.84 -15.64
N GLY A 397 -2.24 -28.35 -14.67
CA GLY A 397 -2.29 -26.92 -14.33
C GLY A 397 -1.88 -26.68 -12.88
N TYR A 398 -1.08 -25.66 -12.63
CA TYR A 398 -0.59 -25.29 -11.31
C TYR A 398 -0.66 -23.78 -11.14
N GLU A 399 -0.79 -23.37 -9.92
CA GLU A 399 -0.76 -21.97 -9.49
C GLU A 399 0.33 -21.81 -8.44
N LYS A 400 1.16 -20.78 -8.59
CA LYS A 400 2.24 -20.44 -7.67
C LYS A 400 2.21 -18.95 -7.34
N LYS A 401 2.32 -18.62 -6.06
CA LYS A 401 2.41 -17.25 -5.53
C LYS A 401 3.56 -17.16 -4.54
N PHE A 402 4.01 -15.92 -4.33
CA PHE A 402 4.91 -15.61 -3.23
C PHE A 402 4.24 -15.81 -1.88
#